data_6ac61f6495eaac1d52c271e7e1654490
#
_entry.id   6ac61f6495eaac1d52c271e7e1654490
#
_cell.length_a   1.000
_cell.length_b   1.000
_cell.length_c   1.000
_cell.angle_alpha   90.00
_cell.angle_beta   90.00
_cell.angle_gamma   90.00
#
_symmetry.space_group_name_H-M   'P 1'
#
loop_
_entity.id
_entity.type
_entity.pdbx_description
1 polymer ?
#
loop_
_entity_poly.entity_id
_entity_poly.type
_entity_poly.pdbx_seq_one_letter_code
_entity_poly.pdbx_strand_id
1 'polypeptide(L)'
;MFAKILNLRLKEFGIHYGWVMAVMAFLTTISSSAAVSTPQVLIIPLTESFGWNISDVTSASALMFIILASLAPFGGALMLRIGLPNVIIISSILIISGLLICVSVSEKWHLLLGIGVCLGSASGILGLSLAATVATRWFNKKRGLVVGILTSGFAAGQLTFIPFMAWITTQYDWRYCVLPPLFGSIACAILFFLFGKNWPSDLGLPPLGDSEIQKPPPLPKENPVTLSFQNLFLGLRHPAFWILAITFFICGLTSNGLILQHFIPFCGDNNIGIVMASSY
;
A
#
# COMPACT_ATOMS: atom_id res chain seq x y z
N MET A 1 -9.75 -10.42 22.07
CA MET A 1 -9.40 -10.19 23.49
C MET A 1 -8.50 -8.96 23.65
N PHE A 2 -7.33 -8.92 23.03
CA PHE A 2 -6.34 -7.81 23.16
C PHE A 2 -6.89 -6.42 22.83
N ALA A 3 -7.64 -6.26 21.75
CA ALA A 3 -8.25 -4.97 21.37
C ALA A 3 -9.21 -4.40 22.45
N LYS A 4 -9.95 -5.26 23.16
CA LYS A 4 -10.83 -4.82 24.26
C LYS A 4 -10.03 -4.33 25.46
N ILE A 5 -8.95 -5.03 25.82
CA ILE A 5 -8.06 -4.64 26.94
C ILE A 5 -7.39 -3.30 26.62
N LEU A 6 -6.87 -3.16 25.40
CA LEU A 6 -6.26 -1.91 24.95
C LEU A 6 -7.27 -0.76 24.97
N ASN A 7 -8.50 -1.00 24.51
CA ASN A 7 -9.56 0.02 24.52
C ASN A 7 -9.90 0.51 25.95
N LEU A 8 -9.92 -0.40 26.92
CA LEU A 8 -10.16 -0.02 28.33
C LEU A 8 -9.05 0.90 28.85
N ARG A 9 -7.80 0.57 28.60
CA ARG A 9 -6.65 1.42 28.99
C ARG A 9 -6.69 2.79 28.29
N LEU A 10 -6.98 2.83 26.99
CA LEU A 10 -7.05 4.07 26.23
C LEU A 10 -8.17 4.99 26.71
N LYS A 11 -9.26 4.42 27.20
CA LYS A 11 -10.36 5.18 27.81
C LYS A 11 -9.90 5.97 29.06
N GLU A 12 -8.99 5.42 29.85
CA GLU A 12 -8.40 6.10 31.02
C GLU A 12 -7.61 7.36 30.61
N PHE A 13 -7.01 7.33 29.41
CA PHE A 13 -6.26 8.46 28.85
C PHE A 13 -7.11 9.37 27.94
N GLY A 14 -8.42 9.13 27.82
CA GLY A 14 -9.29 9.91 26.95
C GLY A 14 -9.01 9.74 25.43
N ILE A 15 -8.28 8.69 25.03
CA ILE A 15 -7.90 8.43 23.64
C ILE A 15 -8.91 7.48 23.00
N HIS A 16 -9.51 7.91 21.88
CA HIS A 16 -10.44 7.09 21.12
C HIS A 16 -9.71 6.02 20.30
N TYR A 17 -10.22 4.78 20.29
CA TYR A 17 -9.61 3.64 19.59
C TYR A 17 -9.41 3.85 18.09
N GLY A 18 -10.18 4.75 17.48
CA GLY A 18 -10.00 5.17 16.07
C GLY A 18 -8.57 5.63 15.77
N TRP A 19 -7.87 6.25 16.72
CA TRP A 19 -6.47 6.65 16.52
C TRP A 19 -5.51 5.45 16.45
N VAL A 20 -5.79 4.37 17.19
CA VAL A 20 -5.01 3.12 17.07
C VAL A 20 -5.18 2.56 15.67
N MET A 21 -6.42 2.51 15.16
CA MET A 21 -6.71 2.06 13.80
C MET A 21 -6.03 2.95 12.75
N ALA A 22 -6.00 4.27 12.97
CA ALA A 22 -5.31 5.21 12.08
C ALA A 22 -3.78 4.99 12.08
N VAL A 23 -3.16 4.84 13.27
CA VAL A 23 -1.71 4.56 13.37
C VAL A 23 -1.36 3.23 12.70
N MET A 24 -2.12 2.17 12.95
CA MET A 24 -1.89 0.88 12.32
C MET A 24 -2.04 0.95 10.79
N ALA A 25 -3.06 1.66 10.29
CA ALA A 25 -3.25 1.88 8.87
C ALA A 25 -2.12 2.73 8.27
N PHE A 26 -1.62 3.73 8.97
CA PHE A 26 -0.48 4.55 8.56
C PHE A 26 0.79 3.71 8.42
N LEU A 27 1.08 2.87 9.39
CA LEU A 27 2.20 1.92 9.32
C LEU A 27 2.05 0.95 8.16
N THR A 28 0.82 0.48 7.88
CA THR A 28 0.55 -0.37 6.72
C THR A 28 0.80 0.37 5.41
N THR A 29 0.39 1.63 5.30
CA THR A 29 0.64 2.46 4.12
C THR A 29 2.15 2.67 3.89
N ILE A 30 2.90 2.98 4.94
CA ILE A 30 4.36 3.11 4.90
C ILE A 30 5.01 1.80 4.43
N SER A 31 4.65 0.67 5.02
CA SER A 31 5.22 -0.65 4.68
C SER A 31 4.88 -1.05 3.24
N SER A 32 3.63 -0.84 2.81
CA SER A 32 3.20 -1.09 1.43
C SER A 32 3.95 -0.21 0.43
N SER A 33 4.17 1.06 0.76
CA SER A 33 4.94 1.99 -0.05
C SER A 33 6.39 1.54 -0.22
N ALA A 34 7.04 1.08 0.85
CA ALA A 34 8.38 0.51 0.80
C ALA A 34 8.44 -0.71 -0.13
N ALA A 35 7.43 -1.59 -0.08
CA ALA A 35 7.34 -2.76 -0.95
C ALA A 35 7.17 -2.37 -2.43
N VAL A 36 6.33 -1.37 -2.73
CA VAL A 36 6.14 -0.84 -4.10
C VAL A 36 7.43 -0.22 -4.65
N SER A 37 8.27 0.34 -3.78
CA SER A 37 9.54 0.96 -4.17
C SER A 37 10.69 -0.03 -4.32
N THR A 38 10.53 -1.28 -3.88
CA THR A 38 11.56 -2.31 -3.97
C THR A 38 12.12 -2.52 -5.38
N PRO A 39 11.29 -2.59 -6.45
CA PRO A 39 11.80 -2.78 -7.81
C PRO A 39 12.81 -1.73 -8.25
N GLN A 40 12.61 -0.47 -7.87
CA GLN A 40 13.48 0.66 -8.26
C GLN A 40 14.90 0.47 -7.74
N VAL A 41 15.04 0.00 -6.52
CA VAL A 41 16.33 -0.25 -5.87
C VAL A 41 16.99 -1.51 -6.44
N LEU A 42 16.20 -2.48 -6.92
CA LEU A 42 16.67 -3.75 -7.46
C LEU A 42 17.12 -3.69 -8.93
N ILE A 43 16.77 -2.65 -9.71
CA ILE A 43 17.07 -2.59 -11.14
C ILE A 43 18.57 -2.78 -11.38
N ILE A 44 19.42 -1.93 -10.80
CA ILE A 44 20.88 -1.97 -11.02
C ILE A 44 21.49 -3.27 -10.50
N PRO A 45 21.26 -3.69 -9.25
CA PRO A 45 21.85 -4.92 -8.73
C PRO A 45 21.47 -6.18 -9.52
N LEU A 46 20.23 -6.27 -10.02
CA LEU A 46 19.79 -7.43 -10.80
C LEU A 46 20.40 -7.44 -12.22
N THR A 47 20.54 -6.28 -12.86
CA THR A 47 21.19 -6.20 -14.16
C THR A 47 22.67 -6.58 -14.06
N GLU A 48 23.36 -6.17 -13.00
CA GLU A 48 24.76 -6.52 -12.76
C GLU A 48 24.95 -7.99 -12.37
N SER A 49 24.08 -8.52 -11.48
CA SER A 49 24.24 -9.89 -10.96
C SER A 49 23.88 -10.98 -11.98
N PHE A 50 22.88 -10.73 -12.84
CA PHE A 50 22.34 -11.73 -13.76
C PHE A 50 22.63 -11.41 -15.24
N GLY A 51 23.20 -10.26 -15.56
CA GLY A 51 23.42 -9.80 -16.93
C GLY A 51 22.12 -9.54 -17.69
N TRP A 52 21.04 -9.24 -16.97
CA TRP A 52 19.73 -8.94 -17.58
C TRP A 52 19.66 -7.52 -18.10
N ASN A 53 18.83 -7.27 -19.09
CA ASN A 53 18.55 -5.91 -19.54
C ASN A 53 17.66 -5.18 -18.54
N ILE A 54 17.81 -3.85 -18.46
CA ILE A 54 16.94 -2.99 -17.64
C ILE A 54 15.45 -3.23 -17.98
N SER A 55 15.14 -3.43 -19.27
CA SER A 55 13.78 -3.72 -19.75
C SER A 55 13.19 -4.99 -19.15
N ASP A 56 14.01 -6.00 -18.88
CA ASP A 56 13.56 -7.27 -18.27
C ASP A 56 13.08 -7.04 -16.84
N VAL A 57 13.81 -6.24 -16.08
CA VAL A 57 13.47 -5.92 -14.68
C VAL A 57 12.29 -4.95 -14.59
N THR A 58 12.28 -3.92 -15.43
CA THR A 58 11.20 -2.92 -15.45
C THR A 58 9.88 -3.46 -15.97
N SER A 59 9.90 -4.56 -16.77
CA SER A 59 8.67 -5.25 -17.19
C SER A 59 7.86 -5.78 -16.00
N ALA A 60 8.52 -6.23 -14.93
CA ALA A 60 7.85 -6.65 -13.71
C ALA A 60 7.17 -5.46 -12.99
N SER A 61 7.83 -4.29 -12.99
CA SER A 61 7.22 -3.06 -12.46
C SER A 61 6.03 -2.60 -13.30
N ALA A 62 6.11 -2.70 -14.62
CA ALA A 62 5.00 -2.38 -15.50
C ALA A 62 3.79 -3.29 -15.22
N LEU A 63 4.02 -4.60 -15.09
CA LEU A 63 2.98 -5.57 -14.72
C LEU A 63 2.39 -5.25 -13.34
N MET A 64 3.23 -4.87 -12.36
CA MET A 64 2.80 -4.45 -11.03
C MET A 64 1.81 -3.28 -11.11
N PHE A 65 2.11 -2.23 -11.89
CA PHE A 65 1.22 -1.08 -12.01
C PHE A 65 -0.07 -1.41 -12.76
N ILE A 66 -0.03 -2.28 -13.76
CA ILE A 66 -1.24 -2.76 -14.46
C ILE A 66 -2.17 -3.49 -13.49
N ILE A 67 -1.64 -4.42 -12.70
CA ILE A 67 -2.41 -5.19 -11.72
C ILE A 67 -2.91 -4.27 -10.60
N LEU A 68 -2.05 -3.38 -10.08
CA LEU A 68 -2.42 -2.39 -9.07
C LEU A 68 -3.62 -1.54 -9.54
N ALA A 69 -3.54 -0.97 -10.73
CA ALA A 69 -4.60 -0.15 -11.29
C ALA A 69 -5.90 -0.96 -11.52
N SER A 70 -5.78 -2.19 -11.99
CA SER A 70 -6.92 -3.09 -12.24
C SER A 70 -7.65 -3.48 -10.96
N LEU A 71 -6.92 -3.67 -9.84
CA LEU A 71 -7.50 -4.09 -8.56
C LEU A 71 -7.92 -2.94 -7.65
N ALA A 72 -7.44 -1.72 -7.89
CA ALA A 72 -7.75 -0.56 -7.07
C ALA A 72 -9.26 -0.31 -6.84
N PRO A 73 -10.16 -0.44 -7.85
CA PRO A 73 -11.59 -0.24 -7.64
C PRO A 73 -12.23 -1.27 -6.72
N PHE A 74 -11.60 -2.44 -6.55
CA PHE A 74 -12.17 -3.55 -5.77
C PHE A 74 -11.73 -3.54 -4.30
N GLY A 75 -10.68 -2.77 -3.94
CA GLY A 75 -10.14 -2.74 -2.59
C GLY A 75 -11.18 -2.39 -1.53
N GLY A 76 -11.94 -1.32 -1.75
CA GLY A 76 -13.01 -0.90 -0.83
C GLY A 76 -14.14 -1.92 -0.71
N ALA A 77 -14.55 -2.52 -1.83
CA ALA A 77 -15.58 -3.56 -1.86
C ALA A 77 -15.15 -4.83 -1.12
N LEU A 78 -13.88 -5.21 -1.26
CA LEU A 78 -13.29 -6.34 -0.56
C LEU A 78 -13.24 -6.08 0.97
N MET A 79 -12.84 -4.86 1.38
CA MET A 79 -12.85 -4.44 2.79
C MET A 79 -14.26 -4.43 3.39
N LEU A 80 -15.30 -4.16 2.60
CA LEU A 80 -16.70 -4.28 3.05
C LEU A 80 -17.10 -5.74 3.26
N ARG A 81 -16.73 -6.64 2.35
CA ARG A 81 -17.21 -8.02 2.33
C ARG A 81 -16.50 -8.92 3.34
N ILE A 82 -15.18 -8.90 3.37
CA ILE A 82 -14.37 -9.79 4.24
C ILE A 82 -13.80 -9.08 5.46
N GLY A 83 -13.97 -7.76 5.55
CA GLY A 83 -13.55 -6.93 6.66
C GLY A 83 -12.15 -6.33 6.47
N LEU A 84 -11.96 -5.15 7.05
CA LEU A 84 -10.73 -4.38 6.98
C LEU A 84 -9.50 -5.15 7.49
N PRO A 85 -9.52 -5.78 8.69
CA PRO A 85 -8.35 -6.49 9.19
C PRO A 85 -7.93 -7.66 8.30
N ASN A 86 -8.89 -8.44 7.81
CA ASN A 86 -8.61 -9.60 6.97
C ASN A 86 -7.99 -9.20 5.63
N VAL A 87 -8.47 -8.13 5.02
CA VAL A 87 -7.88 -7.60 3.77
C VAL A 87 -6.42 -7.19 3.99
N ILE A 88 -6.13 -6.50 5.08
CA ILE A 88 -4.76 -6.06 5.38
C ILE A 88 -3.85 -7.26 5.64
N ILE A 89 -4.31 -8.27 6.38
CA ILE A 89 -3.55 -9.50 6.63
C ILE A 89 -3.26 -10.23 5.31
N ILE A 90 -4.26 -10.42 4.45
CA ILE A 90 -4.11 -11.07 3.15
C ILE A 90 -3.12 -10.29 2.27
N SER A 91 -3.27 -8.96 2.19
CA SER A 91 -2.35 -8.11 1.44
C SER A 91 -0.93 -8.15 1.99
N SER A 92 -0.77 -8.18 3.32
CA SER A 92 0.55 -8.32 3.95
C SER A 92 1.18 -9.68 3.62
N ILE A 93 0.40 -10.77 3.61
CA ILE A 93 0.89 -12.09 3.19
C ILE A 93 1.32 -12.08 1.72
N LEU A 94 0.57 -11.41 0.84
CA LEU A 94 0.95 -11.25 -0.56
C LEU A 94 2.25 -10.45 -0.71
N ILE A 95 2.44 -9.37 0.05
CA ILE A 95 3.70 -8.62 0.07
C ILE A 95 4.85 -9.51 0.53
N ILE A 96 4.69 -10.20 1.65
CA ILE A 96 5.69 -11.10 2.20
C ILE A 96 6.09 -12.16 1.18
N SER A 97 5.11 -12.85 0.58
CA SER A 97 5.38 -13.88 -0.43
C SER A 97 6.08 -13.31 -1.67
N GLY A 98 5.66 -12.13 -2.15
CA GLY A 98 6.30 -11.45 -3.27
C GLY A 98 7.76 -11.08 -3.00
N LEU A 99 8.05 -10.53 -1.82
CA LEU A 99 9.40 -10.19 -1.41
C LEU A 99 10.29 -11.43 -1.22
N LEU A 100 9.77 -12.52 -0.67
CA LEU A 100 10.49 -13.78 -0.54
C LEU A 100 10.82 -14.40 -1.90
N ILE A 101 9.91 -14.32 -2.88
CA ILE A 101 10.18 -14.73 -4.26
C ILE A 101 11.31 -13.87 -4.86
N CYS A 102 11.33 -12.55 -4.59
CA CYS A 102 12.39 -11.66 -5.06
C CYS A 102 13.77 -12.00 -4.47
N VAL A 103 13.85 -12.44 -3.21
CA VAL A 103 15.12 -12.89 -2.62
C VAL A 103 15.66 -14.15 -3.28
N SER A 104 14.77 -15.07 -3.66
CA SER A 104 15.10 -16.36 -4.28
C SER A 104 15.10 -16.31 -5.81
N VAL A 105 15.21 -15.10 -6.40
CA VAL A 105 15.17 -14.94 -7.84
C VAL A 105 16.35 -15.64 -8.51
N SER A 106 16.05 -16.43 -9.55
CA SER A 106 17.01 -17.08 -10.43
C SER A 106 16.64 -16.87 -11.89
N GLU A 107 15.36 -16.65 -12.19
CA GLU A 107 14.84 -16.45 -13.54
C GLU A 107 13.89 -15.24 -13.59
N LYS A 108 13.72 -14.65 -14.79
CA LYS A 108 12.93 -13.43 -14.99
C LYS A 108 11.47 -13.57 -14.56
N TRP A 109 10.86 -14.75 -14.73
CA TRP A 109 9.48 -14.98 -14.34
C TRP A 109 9.23 -14.89 -12.83
N HIS A 110 10.26 -15.13 -12.00
CA HIS A 110 10.14 -14.91 -10.55
C HIS A 110 9.86 -13.44 -10.23
N LEU A 111 10.49 -12.50 -10.99
CA LEU A 111 10.21 -11.07 -10.82
C LEU A 111 8.78 -10.72 -11.24
N LEU A 112 8.31 -11.29 -12.36
CA LEU A 112 6.93 -11.07 -12.81
C LEU A 112 5.92 -11.55 -11.77
N LEU A 113 6.17 -12.70 -11.16
CA LEU A 113 5.30 -13.25 -10.12
C LEU A 113 5.42 -12.46 -8.81
N GLY A 114 6.65 -12.27 -8.29
CA GLY A 114 6.88 -11.60 -7.02
C GLY A 114 6.49 -10.13 -7.06
N ILE A 115 7.11 -9.36 -7.94
CA ILE A 115 6.86 -7.91 -8.08
C ILE A 115 5.53 -7.67 -8.79
N GLY A 116 5.36 -8.24 -9.97
CA GLY A 116 4.20 -7.98 -10.82
C GLY A 116 2.90 -8.40 -10.14
N VAL A 117 2.75 -9.68 -9.86
CA VAL A 117 1.48 -10.24 -9.37
C VAL A 117 1.31 -10.00 -7.87
N CYS A 118 2.25 -10.42 -7.04
CA CYS A 118 2.06 -10.39 -5.59
C CYS A 118 2.06 -8.95 -5.05
N LEU A 119 3.09 -8.14 -5.34
CA LEU A 119 3.14 -6.76 -4.86
C LEU A 119 2.08 -5.88 -5.54
N GLY A 120 1.83 -6.08 -6.84
CA GLY A 120 0.80 -5.37 -7.58
C GLY A 120 -0.60 -5.61 -7.01
N SER A 121 -0.95 -6.86 -6.73
CA SER A 121 -2.26 -7.23 -6.15
C SER A 121 -2.43 -6.66 -4.74
N ALA A 122 -1.43 -6.82 -3.88
CA ALA A 122 -1.49 -6.30 -2.51
C ALA A 122 -1.65 -4.79 -2.48
N SER A 123 -0.83 -4.08 -3.25
CA SER A 123 -0.82 -2.61 -3.28
C SER A 123 -2.07 -2.03 -3.95
N GLY A 124 -2.61 -2.69 -4.98
CA GLY A 124 -3.87 -2.30 -5.60
C GLY A 124 -5.06 -2.40 -4.65
N ILE A 125 -5.12 -3.47 -3.85
CA ILE A 125 -6.19 -3.67 -2.88
C ILE A 125 -6.07 -2.67 -1.72
N LEU A 126 -4.88 -2.43 -1.20
CA LEU A 126 -4.66 -1.49 -0.09
C LEU A 126 -4.82 -0.04 -0.53
N GLY A 127 -4.08 0.41 -1.51
CA GLY A 127 -4.05 1.72 -2.13
C GLY A 127 -4.80 2.83 -1.38
N LEU A 128 -5.51 3.69 -2.11
CA LEU A 128 -6.33 4.77 -1.54
C LEU A 128 -7.55 4.27 -0.76
N SER A 129 -7.99 3.03 -1.00
CA SER A 129 -9.17 2.46 -0.36
C SER A 129 -8.98 2.25 1.14
N LEU A 130 -7.76 1.97 1.60
CA LEU A 130 -7.44 1.80 3.03
C LEU A 130 -7.68 3.11 3.80
N ALA A 131 -7.10 4.22 3.33
CA ALA A 131 -7.23 5.54 3.98
C ALA A 131 -8.70 5.98 4.05
N ALA A 132 -9.41 5.86 2.93
CA ALA A 132 -10.83 6.21 2.85
C ALA A 132 -11.68 5.34 3.79
N THR A 133 -11.44 4.03 3.84
CA THR A 133 -12.21 3.09 4.66
C THR A 133 -11.99 3.33 6.15
N VAL A 134 -10.76 3.53 6.59
CA VAL A 134 -10.47 3.84 8.00
C VAL A 134 -11.08 5.17 8.40
N ALA A 135 -10.89 6.21 7.59
CA ALA A 135 -11.44 7.53 7.90
C ALA A 135 -12.97 7.55 7.95
N THR A 136 -13.64 6.87 7.02
CA THR A 136 -15.12 6.88 6.97
C THR A 136 -15.77 6.04 8.07
N ARG A 137 -15.12 4.93 8.50
CA ARG A 137 -15.67 4.05 9.53
C ARG A 137 -15.40 4.53 10.95
N TRP A 138 -14.22 5.07 11.20
CA TRP A 138 -13.75 5.36 12.57
C TRP A 138 -13.89 6.83 12.96
N PHE A 139 -14.05 7.75 11.98
CA PHE A 139 -14.04 9.19 12.23
C PHE A 139 -15.24 9.86 11.57
N ASN A 140 -16.01 10.64 12.34
CA ASN A 140 -16.98 11.57 11.80
C ASN A 140 -16.42 12.99 11.78
N LYS A 141 -15.80 13.41 12.91
CA LYS A 141 -14.98 14.62 12.93
C LYS A 141 -13.56 14.31 12.47
N LYS A 142 -12.91 15.26 11.78
CA LYS A 142 -11.50 15.18 11.31
C LYS A 142 -11.24 14.14 10.21
N ARG A 143 -12.25 13.68 9.47
CA ARG A 143 -12.07 12.73 8.35
C ARG A 143 -11.00 13.17 7.36
N GLY A 144 -11.05 14.44 6.91
CA GLY A 144 -10.07 14.99 5.97
C GLY A 144 -8.64 14.97 6.51
N LEU A 145 -8.45 15.30 7.79
CA LEU A 145 -7.14 15.22 8.44
C LEU A 145 -6.62 13.78 8.46
N VAL A 146 -7.47 12.82 8.82
CA VAL A 146 -7.08 11.41 8.88
C VAL A 146 -6.74 10.88 7.48
N VAL A 147 -7.55 11.18 6.47
CA VAL A 147 -7.22 10.82 5.07
C VAL A 147 -5.90 11.44 4.66
N GLY A 148 -5.66 12.73 4.94
CA GLY A 148 -4.41 13.41 4.62
C GLY A 148 -3.19 12.76 5.29
N ILE A 149 -3.29 12.42 6.58
CA ILE A 149 -2.22 11.71 7.30
C ILE A 149 -1.99 10.32 6.71
N LEU A 150 -3.04 9.55 6.45
CA LEU A 150 -2.90 8.18 5.93
C LEU A 150 -2.33 8.17 4.51
N THR A 151 -2.73 9.11 3.65
CA THR A 151 -2.19 9.21 2.28
C THR A 151 -0.76 9.73 2.26
N SER A 152 -0.39 10.65 3.16
CA SER A 152 1.01 11.09 3.29
C SER A 152 1.97 9.97 3.71
N GLY A 153 1.46 8.92 4.33
CA GLY A 153 2.23 7.72 4.67
C GLY A 153 2.87 7.06 3.46
N PHE A 154 2.27 7.17 2.28
CA PHE A 154 2.87 6.65 1.05
C PHE A 154 4.16 7.39 0.68
N ALA A 155 4.11 8.72 0.64
CA ALA A 155 5.30 9.54 0.37
C ALA A 155 6.35 9.44 1.48
N ALA A 156 5.91 9.44 2.75
CA ALA A 156 6.80 9.26 3.89
C ALA A 156 7.53 7.91 3.84
N GLY A 157 6.84 6.86 3.44
CA GLY A 157 7.43 5.53 3.25
C GLY A 157 8.49 5.53 2.15
N GLN A 158 8.22 6.12 0.99
CA GLN A 158 9.20 6.22 -0.09
C GLN A 158 10.42 7.02 0.34
N LEU A 159 10.22 8.21 0.89
CA LEU A 159 11.30 9.09 1.33
C LEU A 159 12.23 8.44 2.38
N THR A 160 11.66 7.60 3.23
CA THR A 160 12.43 6.93 4.29
C THR A 160 13.09 5.64 3.80
N PHE A 161 12.34 4.80 3.08
CA PHE A 161 12.80 3.44 2.78
C PHE A 161 13.64 3.36 1.50
N ILE A 162 13.44 4.20 0.49
CA ILE A 162 14.25 4.13 -0.74
C ILE A 162 15.73 4.39 -0.43
N PRO A 163 16.13 5.48 0.25
CA PRO A 163 17.52 5.70 0.60
C PRO A 163 18.08 4.61 1.51
N PHE A 164 17.28 4.14 2.46
CA PHE A 164 17.69 3.08 3.38
C PHE A 164 17.93 1.75 2.67
N MET A 165 17.02 1.34 1.78
CA MET A 165 17.21 0.14 0.96
C MET A 165 18.38 0.27 0.00
N ALA A 166 18.55 1.45 -0.64
CA ALA A 166 19.69 1.73 -1.51
C ALA A 166 21.03 1.66 -0.75
N TRP A 167 21.09 2.17 0.49
CA TRP A 167 22.26 2.03 1.34
C TRP A 167 22.57 0.55 1.66
N ILE A 168 21.53 -0.25 1.97
CA ILE A 168 21.72 -1.69 2.21
C ILE A 168 22.33 -2.38 0.98
N THR A 169 21.87 -2.06 -0.23
CA THR A 169 22.43 -2.67 -1.46
C THR A 169 23.88 -2.31 -1.71
N THR A 170 24.35 -1.17 -1.22
CA THR A 170 25.77 -0.76 -1.38
C THR A 170 26.70 -1.33 -0.32
N GLN A 171 26.20 -1.63 0.88
CA GLN A 171 26.99 -2.15 2.00
C GLN A 171 26.94 -3.68 2.12
N TYR A 172 25.85 -4.28 1.66
CA TYR A 172 25.57 -5.71 1.80
C TYR A 172 25.09 -6.29 0.46
N ASP A 173 24.75 -7.57 0.45
CA ASP A 173 24.09 -8.17 -0.73
C ASP A 173 22.71 -7.53 -0.97
N TRP A 174 22.37 -7.28 -2.24
CA TRP A 174 21.13 -6.66 -2.67
C TRP A 174 19.88 -7.39 -2.12
N ARG A 175 20.01 -8.68 -1.82
CA ARG A 175 18.91 -9.48 -1.25
C ARG A 175 18.43 -8.95 0.09
N TYR A 176 19.28 -8.27 0.85
CA TYR A 176 18.92 -7.70 2.14
C TYR A 176 18.05 -6.43 2.03
N CYS A 177 17.98 -5.80 0.87
CA CYS A 177 17.15 -4.59 0.69
C CYS A 177 15.65 -4.86 0.86
N VAL A 178 15.20 -6.12 0.71
CA VAL A 178 13.80 -6.49 0.92
C VAL A 178 13.43 -6.67 2.40
N LEU A 179 14.40 -6.72 3.33
CA LEU A 179 14.13 -6.95 4.75
C LEU A 179 13.28 -5.84 5.40
N PRO A 180 13.52 -4.54 5.16
CA PRO A 180 12.71 -3.49 5.75
C PRO A 180 11.21 -3.60 5.41
N PRO A 181 10.78 -3.69 4.13
CA PRO A 181 9.39 -3.88 3.79
C PRO A 181 8.84 -5.25 4.24
N LEU A 182 9.68 -6.30 4.30
CA LEU A 182 9.30 -7.62 4.79
C LEU A 182 8.92 -7.57 6.27
N PHE A 183 9.79 -7.04 7.14
CA PHE A 183 9.51 -6.91 8.57
C PHE A 183 8.36 -5.96 8.84
N GLY A 184 8.26 -4.85 8.08
CA GLY A 184 7.12 -3.93 8.16
C GLY A 184 5.80 -4.64 7.87
N SER A 185 5.74 -5.46 6.82
CA SER A 185 4.53 -6.20 6.45
C SER A 185 4.17 -7.28 7.47
N ILE A 186 5.15 -7.98 8.03
CA ILE A 186 4.95 -8.96 9.11
C ILE A 186 4.38 -8.26 10.35
N ALA A 187 4.99 -7.13 10.75
CA ALA A 187 4.51 -6.35 11.89
C ALA A 187 3.07 -5.86 11.68
N CYS A 188 2.73 -5.36 10.49
CA CYS A 188 1.39 -4.93 10.16
C CYS A 188 0.38 -6.09 10.22
N ALA A 189 0.72 -7.27 9.68
CA ALA A 189 -0.13 -8.45 9.76
C ALA A 189 -0.41 -8.84 11.22
N ILE A 190 0.61 -8.88 12.07
CA ILE A 190 0.49 -9.19 13.49
C ILE A 190 -0.35 -8.14 14.22
N LEU A 191 -0.09 -6.84 13.98
CA LEU A 191 -0.84 -5.75 14.61
C LEU A 191 -2.33 -5.84 14.26
N PHE A 192 -2.67 -6.04 12.98
CA PHE A 192 -4.06 -6.17 12.57
C PHE A 192 -4.71 -7.47 13.04
N PHE A 193 -3.96 -8.55 13.16
CA PHE A 193 -4.46 -9.79 13.75
C PHE A 193 -4.82 -9.61 15.24
N LEU A 194 -3.99 -8.92 16.01
CA LEU A 194 -4.19 -8.74 17.45
C LEU A 194 -5.19 -7.62 17.77
N PHE A 195 -5.09 -6.49 17.10
CA PHE A 195 -5.79 -5.25 17.44
C PHE A 195 -6.78 -4.78 16.37
N GLY A 196 -6.72 -5.31 15.16
CA GLY A 196 -7.60 -4.89 14.06
C GLY A 196 -9.07 -5.13 14.36
N LYS A 197 -9.90 -4.12 14.08
CA LYS A 197 -11.36 -4.17 14.19
C LYS A 197 -12.00 -3.60 12.93
N ASN A 198 -13.15 -4.13 12.58
CA ASN A 198 -13.82 -3.73 11.36
C ASN A 198 -14.60 -2.43 11.54
N TRP A 199 -15.32 -2.35 12.66
CA TRP A 199 -16.16 -1.21 13.01
C TRP A 199 -15.95 -0.78 14.45
N PRO A 200 -16.19 0.52 14.79
CA PRO A 200 -16.19 0.99 16.18
C PRO A 200 -17.20 0.22 17.05
N SER A 201 -18.34 -0.15 16.48
CA SER A 201 -19.38 -0.94 17.14
C SER A 201 -18.91 -2.30 17.63
N ASP A 202 -17.86 -2.91 17.04
CA ASP A 202 -17.26 -4.16 17.51
C ASP A 202 -16.65 -4.02 18.92
N LEU A 203 -16.37 -2.80 19.34
CA LEU A 203 -15.87 -2.43 20.67
C LEU A 203 -16.93 -1.70 21.52
N GLY A 204 -18.15 -1.54 21.00
CA GLY A 204 -19.19 -0.76 21.66
C GLY A 204 -18.90 0.74 21.68
N LEU A 205 -18.22 1.26 20.67
CA LEU A 205 -17.85 2.66 20.53
C LEU A 205 -18.62 3.31 19.37
N PRO A 206 -18.99 4.60 19.48
CA PRO A 206 -19.39 5.39 18.34
C PRO A 206 -18.15 5.78 17.51
N PRO A 207 -18.29 6.19 16.23
CA PRO A 207 -17.23 6.88 15.49
C PRO A 207 -16.76 8.13 16.21
N LEU A 208 -15.48 8.50 16.08
CA LEU A 208 -14.94 9.68 16.75
C LEU A 208 -15.69 10.94 16.29
N GLY A 209 -16.36 11.58 17.25
CA GLY A 209 -17.14 12.81 17.01
C GLY A 209 -18.65 12.58 16.91
N ASP A 210 -19.10 11.34 17.05
CA ASP A 210 -20.52 10.99 17.22
C ASP A 210 -20.81 10.61 18.67
N SER A 211 -22.09 10.75 19.06
CA SER A 211 -22.61 10.33 20.36
C SER A 211 -23.30 8.96 20.30
N GLU A 212 -23.71 8.51 19.13
CA GLU A 212 -24.45 7.27 18.95
C GLU A 212 -23.62 6.18 18.27
N ILE A 213 -23.81 4.93 18.72
CA ILE A 213 -23.18 3.76 18.14
C ILE A 213 -23.90 3.43 16.83
N GLN A 214 -23.22 3.67 15.71
CA GLN A 214 -23.75 3.35 14.40
C GLN A 214 -23.62 1.85 14.12
N LYS A 215 -24.72 1.23 13.68
CA LYS A 215 -24.68 -0.15 13.19
C LYS A 215 -23.97 -0.20 11.84
N PRO A 216 -23.17 -1.25 11.57
CA PRO A 216 -22.59 -1.44 10.27
C PRO A 216 -23.66 -1.40 9.17
N PRO A 217 -23.43 -0.76 8.03
CA PRO A 217 -24.37 -0.79 6.93
C PRO A 217 -24.58 -2.25 6.48
N PRO A 218 -25.79 -2.62 6.06
CA PRO A 218 -26.06 -3.95 5.52
C PRO A 218 -25.15 -4.19 4.31
N LEU A 219 -24.66 -5.41 4.19
CA LEU A 219 -23.86 -5.78 3.01
C LEU A 219 -24.69 -5.58 1.74
N PRO A 220 -24.13 -4.99 0.69
CA PRO A 220 -24.81 -4.87 -0.60
C PRO A 220 -25.28 -6.26 -1.05
N LYS A 221 -26.54 -6.36 -1.48
CA LYS A 221 -27.10 -7.61 -2.01
C LYS A 221 -26.44 -8.00 -3.34
N GLU A 222 -25.95 -7.01 -4.07
CA GLU A 222 -25.27 -7.19 -5.36
C GLU A 222 -23.81 -7.61 -5.18
N ASN A 223 -23.28 -8.29 -6.18
CA ASN A 223 -21.88 -8.70 -6.18
C ASN A 223 -20.99 -7.43 -6.21
N PRO A 224 -20.03 -7.28 -5.29
CA PRO A 224 -19.15 -6.10 -5.24
C PRO A 224 -18.43 -5.80 -6.55
N VAL A 225 -18.10 -6.84 -7.30
CA VAL A 225 -17.47 -6.72 -8.64
C VAL A 225 -18.44 -6.05 -9.62
N THR A 226 -19.70 -6.51 -9.67
CA THR A 226 -20.72 -5.94 -10.55
C THR A 226 -20.98 -4.48 -10.20
N LEU A 227 -21.09 -4.16 -8.90
CA LEU A 227 -21.30 -2.80 -8.43
C LEU A 227 -20.13 -1.88 -8.79
N SER A 228 -18.89 -2.36 -8.68
CA SER A 228 -17.70 -1.58 -9.07
C SER A 228 -17.69 -1.26 -10.56
N PHE A 229 -18.03 -2.23 -11.42
CA PHE A 229 -18.17 -2.00 -12.86
C PHE A 229 -19.33 -1.07 -13.20
N GLN A 230 -20.49 -1.21 -12.57
CA GLN A 230 -21.63 -0.32 -12.79
C GLN A 230 -21.26 1.12 -12.45
N ASN A 231 -20.62 1.35 -11.30
CA ASN A 231 -20.16 2.68 -10.89
C ASN A 231 -19.09 3.24 -11.83
N LEU A 232 -18.20 2.41 -12.36
CA LEU A 232 -17.22 2.83 -13.36
C LEU A 232 -17.93 3.28 -14.66
N PHE A 233 -18.87 2.50 -15.15
CA PHE A 233 -19.65 2.87 -16.36
C PHE A 233 -20.49 4.13 -16.16
N LEU A 234 -21.03 4.36 -14.97
CA LEU A 234 -21.69 5.62 -14.62
C LEU A 234 -20.69 6.78 -14.64
N GLY A 235 -19.50 6.60 -14.05
CA GLY A 235 -18.43 7.59 -14.05
C GLY A 235 -17.99 7.99 -15.46
N LEU A 236 -17.81 7.03 -16.37
CA LEU A 236 -17.41 7.27 -17.76
C LEU A 236 -18.35 8.20 -18.54
N ARG A 237 -19.61 8.34 -18.09
CA ARG A 237 -20.60 9.23 -18.71
C ARG A 237 -20.48 10.70 -18.26
N HIS A 238 -19.69 10.96 -17.21
CA HIS A 238 -19.52 12.30 -16.67
C HIS A 238 -18.23 12.97 -17.15
N PRO A 239 -18.27 14.21 -17.66
CA PRO A 239 -17.07 14.90 -18.14
C PRO A 239 -16.03 15.12 -17.04
N ALA A 240 -16.46 15.34 -15.80
CA ALA A 240 -15.56 15.46 -14.65
C ALA A 240 -14.70 14.20 -14.44
N PHE A 241 -15.22 13.02 -14.75
CA PHE A 241 -14.45 11.77 -14.69
C PHE A 241 -13.25 11.81 -15.65
N TRP A 242 -13.44 12.27 -16.87
CA TRP A 242 -12.38 12.34 -17.88
C TRP A 242 -11.32 13.38 -17.55
N ILE A 243 -11.71 14.54 -17.02
CA ILE A 243 -10.76 15.56 -16.55
C ILE A 243 -9.87 14.96 -15.45
N LEU A 244 -10.46 14.32 -14.45
CA LEU A 244 -9.72 13.65 -13.38
C LEU A 244 -8.84 12.51 -13.93
N ALA A 245 -9.40 11.66 -14.79
CA ALA A 245 -8.67 10.53 -15.37
C ALA A 245 -7.43 10.99 -16.16
N ILE A 246 -7.56 12.03 -17.00
CA ILE A 246 -6.44 12.59 -17.79
C ILE A 246 -5.40 13.20 -16.84
N THR A 247 -5.83 13.98 -15.85
CA THR A 247 -4.92 14.60 -14.88
C THR A 247 -4.13 13.55 -14.10
N PHE A 248 -4.80 12.50 -13.61
CA PHE A 248 -4.15 11.39 -12.92
C PHE A 248 -3.27 10.56 -13.86
N PHE A 249 -3.66 10.39 -15.12
CA PHE A 249 -2.84 9.71 -16.13
C PHE A 249 -1.53 10.46 -16.37
N ILE A 250 -1.57 11.78 -16.59
CA ILE A 250 -0.37 12.60 -16.78
C ILE A 250 0.52 12.55 -15.53
N CYS A 251 -0.06 12.73 -14.34
CA CYS A 251 0.67 12.64 -13.07
C CYS A 251 1.29 11.25 -12.87
N GLY A 252 0.55 10.18 -13.14
CA GLY A 252 1.03 8.82 -13.02
C GLY A 252 2.18 8.51 -14.00
N LEU A 253 2.06 8.96 -15.24
CA LEU A 253 3.07 8.75 -16.27
C LEU A 253 4.37 9.50 -15.94
N THR A 254 4.27 10.74 -15.50
CA THR A 254 5.44 11.59 -15.21
C THR A 254 6.09 11.23 -13.88
N SER A 255 5.31 11.19 -12.80
CA SER A 255 5.85 11.00 -11.44
C SER A 255 6.17 9.54 -11.15
N ASN A 256 5.20 8.64 -11.35
CA ASN A 256 5.40 7.22 -11.00
C ASN A 256 6.08 6.43 -12.11
N GLY A 257 5.75 6.70 -13.38
CA GLY A 257 6.32 5.99 -14.51
C GLY A 257 7.74 6.44 -14.83
N LEU A 258 7.94 7.73 -15.07
CA LEU A 258 9.23 8.26 -15.51
C LEU A 258 10.17 8.51 -14.33
N ILE A 259 9.81 9.43 -13.43
CA ILE A 259 10.72 9.87 -12.38
C ILE A 259 11.01 8.71 -11.41
N LEU A 260 9.98 8.15 -10.82
CA LEU A 260 10.14 7.16 -9.76
C LEU A 260 10.85 5.88 -10.21
N GLN A 261 10.67 5.43 -11.45
CA GLN A 261 11.26 4.18 -11.95
C GLN A 261 12.62 4.37 -12.63
N HIS A 262 12.86 5.51 -13.26
CA HIS A 262 14.05 5.69 -14.09
C HIS A 262 15.06 6.71 -13.54
N PHE A 263 14.72 7.45 -12.48
CA PHE A 263 15.62 8.46 -11.92
C PHE A 263 16.91 7.86 -11.36
N ILE A 264 16.83 6.78 -10.60
CA ILE A 264 18.01 6.13 -10.02
C ILE A 264 18.94 5.58 -11.13
N PRO A 265 18.44 4.80 -12.12
CA PRO A 265 19.26 4.40 -13.27
C PRO A 265 19.87 5.58 -14.04
N PHE A 266 19.10 6.63 -14.30
CA PHE A 266 19.58 7.84 -14.97
C PHE A 266 20.72 8.53 -14.20
N CYS A 267 20.62 8.61 -12.89
CA CYS A 267 21.70 9.12 -12.04
C CYS A 267 22.95 8.23 -12.12
N GLY A 268 22.76 6.90 -12.15
CA GLY A 268 23.84 5.93 -12.32
C GLY A 268 24.61 6.13 -13.63
N ASP A 269 23.91 6.34 -14.75
CA ASP A 269 24.52 6.65 -16.07
C ASP A 269 25.32 7.97 -16.05
N ASN A 270 25.02 8.88 -15.14
CA ASN A 270 25.74 10.14 -14.93
C ASN A 270 26.76 10.08 -13.77
N ASN A 271 27.18 8.89 -13.33
CA ASN A 271 28.13 8.66 -12.26
C ASN A 271 27.72 9.23 -10.89
N ILE A 272 26.42 9.37 -10.62
CA ILE A 272 25.87 9.74 -9.32
C ILE A 272 25.58 8.45 -8.54
N GLY A 273 26.18 8.31 -7.36
CA GLY A 273 25.99 7.11 -6.53
C GLY A 273 24.53 6.87 -6.15
N ILE A 274 24.13 5.60 -6.09
CA ILE A 274 22.74 5.16 -5.86
C ILE A 274 22.14 5.77 -4.58
N VAL A 275 22.92 5.85 -3.50
CA VAL A 275 22.48 6.42 -2.22
C VAL A 275 22.18 7.91 -2.36
N MET A 276 23.04 8.65 -3.08
CA MET A 276 22.82 10.07 -3.34
C MET A 276 21.59 10.28 -4.25
N ALA A 277 21.49 9.51 -5.32
CA ALA A 277 20.33 9.55 -6.22
C ALA A 277 19.01 9.25 -5.51
N SER A 278 19.01 8.33 -4.55
CA SER A 278 17.79 7.94 -3.79
C SER A 278 17.38 8.96 -2.73
N SER A 279 18.24 9.95 -2.42
CA SER A 279 17.94 11.00 -1.44
C SER A 279 17.36 12.28 -2.06
N TYR A 280 17.40 12.40 -3.39
CA TYR A 280 16.74 13.48 -4.16
C TYR A 280 15.30 13.09 -4.54
#